data_235e684acafa2e712f8254d7191f8f3f
#
_entry.id   235e684acafa2e712f8254d7191f8f3f
#
_cell.length_a   1.000
_cell.length_b   1.000
_cell.length_c   1.000
_cell.angle_alpha   90.00
_cell.angle_beta   90.00
_cell.angle_gamma   90.00
#
_symmetry.space_group_name_H-M   'P 1'
#
loop_
_entity.id
_entity.type
_entity.pdbx_description
1 polymer ?
#
loop_
_entity_poly.entity_id
_entity_poly.type
_entity_poly.pdbx_seq_one_letter_code
_entity_poly.pdbx_strand_id
1 'polypeptide(L)'
;VAEAAPAAEAPAPAASSAPVPAAPVSQVAADPDIPAGTEMVTMTVREALREAMAEEMRANPDVFIMGEEVAEYQGAYKITQGLLAEFGAKRVVDTPITEHGFAGVGVGAAMTGLRPIVEFMTFNFAMQAIDQIINSAAKTLYMSGGQMGAPIVFRGPNGAAARVGAQHSQDYAAWYSQIPGLKVIMPYTAADAKGLLKAAIRDPNPIIFLENEILYGHSFEVPKMDDFVLPIGKARIHKTGKDVTIVSFGIGMTYATKAVAELEKEGIDVELIDLRTIRPMDLPTVIESVKKTGRLVTVEEGYPQGSVGTEIATRVMQQAFDYLDAPILTIAGKDVPMPYAANLEKLALPNVGEVVQAVKTVCYK
;
A
#
# COMPACT_ATOMS: atom_id res chain seq x y z
N VAL A 1 -45.62 29.25 4.57
CA VAL A 1 -44.61 28.84 3.60
C VAL A 1 -43.33 29.50 4.03
N ALA A 2 -42.43 28.79 4.67
CA ALA A 2 -41.13 29.34 5.06
C ALA A 2 -40.18 29.21 3.85
N GLU A 3 -39.56 30.34 3.51
CA GLU A 3 -38.56 30.44 2.44
C GLU A 3 -37.30 29.64 2.85
N ALA A 4 -36.89 28.70 2.02
CA ALA A 4 -35.69 27.89 2.27
C ALA A 4 -34.42 28.77 2.20
N ALA A 5 -33.61 28.74 3.23
CA ALA A 5 -32.30 29.37 3.21
C ALA A 5 -31.41 28.82 2.08
N PRO A 6 -30.58 29.66 1.42
CA PRO A 6 -29.69 29.18 0.36
C PRO A 6 -28.72 28.12 0.89
N ALA A 7 -28.57 27.05 0.12
CA ALA A 7 -27.63 25.98 0.42
C ALA A 7 -26.21 26.57 0.51
N ALA A 8 -25.50 26.21 1.59
CA ALA A 8 -24.11 26.61 1.74
C ALA A 8 -23.28 25.98 0.60
N GLU A 9 -22.49 26.80 -0.05
CA GLU A 9 -21.57 26.41 -1.11
C GLU A 9 -20.59 25.37 -0.55
N ALA A 10 -20.48 24.23 -1.21
CA ALA A 10 -19.55 23.18 -0.80
C ALA A 10 -18.12 23.75 -0.78
N PRO A 11 -17.29 23.44 0.22
CA PRO A 11 -15.91 23.91 0.27
C PRO A 11 -15.18 23.47 -0.99
N ALA A 12 -14.48 24.41 -1.64
CA ALA A 12 -13.66 24.13 -2.80
C ALA A 12 -12.66 23.00 -2.49
N PRO A 13 -12.40 22.09 -3.44
CA PRO A 13 -11.45 21.01 -3.24
C PRO A 13 -10.09 21.58 -2.82
N ALA A 14 -9.49 21.01 -1.79
CA ALA A 14 -8.18 21.40 -1.29
C ALA A 14 -7.19 21.47 -2.46
N ALA A 15 -6.54 22.61 -2.62
CA ALA A 15 -5.55 22.82 -3.68
C ALA A 15 -4.52 21.69 -3.64
N SER A 16 -4.25 21.07 -4.80
CA SER A 16 -3.18 20.10 -4.99
C SER A 16 -1.89 20.66 -4.38
N SER A 17 -1.45 20.09 -3.25
CA SER A 17 -0.16 20.45 -2.67
C SER A 17 0.95 20.15 -3.69
N ALA A 18 1.94 21.03 -3.78
CA ALA A 18 3.11 20.80 -4.61
C ALA A 18 3.76 19.45 -4.27
N PRO A 19 4.35 18.74 -5.26
CA PRO A 19 5.01 17.46 -5.02
C PRO A 19 6.03 17.55 -3.88
N VAL A 20 5.92 16.66 -2.90
CA VAL A 20 6.87 16.59 -1.77
C VAL A 20 7.94 15.58 -2.13
N PRO A 21 9.23 15.95 -2.15
CA PRO A 21 10.32 15.00 -2.38
C PRO A 21 10.35 13.97 -1.25
N ALA A 22 10.65 12.70 -1.61
CA ALA A 22 10.92 11.67 -0.62
C ALA A 22 12.16 12.03 0.23
N ALA A 23 12.20 11.59 1.48
CA ALA A 23 13.35 11.83 2.34
C ALA A 23 14.60 11.13 1.76
N PRO A 24 15.73 11.83 1.56
CA PRO A 24 16.94 11.23 1.06
C PRO A 24 17.52 10.23 2.06
N VAL A 25 17.86 9.04 1.61
CA VAL A 25 18.72 8.10 2.31
C VAL A 25 20.07 8.14 1.63
N SER A 26 21.16 8.14 2.38
CA SER A 26 22.50 8.39 1.85
C SER A 26 22.97 7.36 0.82
N GLN A 27 22.43 6.14 0.83
CA GLN A 27 22.74 5.08 -0.14
C GLN A 27 21.54 4.15 -0.33
N VAL A 28 20.59 4.55 -1.17
CA VAL A 28 19.52 3.63 -1.61
C VAL A 28 20.14 2.54 -2.49
N ALA A 29 19.90 1.27 -2.16
CA ALA A 29 20.36 0.16 -2.99
C ALA A 29 19.65 0.17 -4.34
N ALA A 30 20.39 -0.22 -5.39
CA ALA A 30 19.78 -0.42 -6.71
C ALA A 30 18.64 -1.46 -6.60
N ASP A 31 17.57 -1.21 -7.32
CA ASP A 31 16.49 -2.18 -7.42
C ASP A 31 16.92 -3.30 -8.37
N PRO A 32 16.97 -4.57 -7.94
CA PRO A 32 17.40 -5.69 -8.79
C PRO A 32 16.47 -5.92 -10.00
N ASP A 33 15.23 -5.42 -9.92
CA ASP A 33 14.24 -5.54 -11.00
C ASP A 33 14.39 -4.43 -12.06
N ILE A 34 15.30 -3.46 -11.85
CA ILE A 34 15.57 -2.37 -12.80
C ILE A 34 16.98 -2.53 -13.37
N PRO A 35 17.13 -2.76 -14.70
CA PRO A 35 18.43 -2.88 -15.33
C PRO A 35 19.31 -1.64 -15.12
N ALA A 36 20.61 -1.85 -14.88
CA ALA A 36 21.55 -0.74 -14.71
C ALA A 36 21.59 0.15 -15.99
N GLY A 37 21.55 1.47 -15.78
CA GLY A 37 21.54 2.44 -16.87
C GLY A 37 20.17 2.73 -17.49
N THR A 38 19.09 2.17 -16.94
CA THR A 38 17.73 2.52 -17.35
C THR A 38 17.48 4.02 -17.12
N GLU A 39 16.93 4.70 -18.14
CA GLU A 39 16.48 6.08 -18.00
C GLU A 39 15.37 6.17 -16.94
N MET A 40 15.49 7.12 -16.03
CA MET A 40 14.50 7.34 -14.96
C MET A 40 13.74 8.63 -15.22
N VAL A 41 12.47 8.66 -14.82
CA VAL A 41 11.62 9.85 -14.86
C VAL A 41 11.03 10.06 -13.48
N THR A 42 10.95 11.31 -13.05
CA THR A 42 10.31 11.65 -11.76
C THR A 42 8.80 11.68 -11.92
N MET A 43 8.08 10.90 -11.11
CA MET A 43 6.62 10.84 -11.09
C MET A 43 6.11 10.86 -9.66
N THR A 44 4.91 11.41 -9.46
CA THR A 44 4.17 11.21 -8.21
C THR A 44 3.59 9.79 -8.17
N VAL A 45 3.34 9.28 -6.96
CA VAL A 45 2.64 7.98 -6.78
C VAL A 45 1.29 7.98 -7.50
N ARG A 46 0.55 9.10 -7.45
CA ARG A 46 -0.73 9.28 -8.18
C ARG A 46 -0.57 9.09 -9.68
N GLU A 47 0.40 9.74 -10.29
CA GLU A 47 0.68 9.61 -11.73
C GLU A 47 1.09 8.20 -12.10
N ALA A 48 1.93 7.56 -11.28
CA ALA A 48 2.38 6.20 -11.49
C ALA A 48 1.22 5.17 -11.47
N LEU A 49 0.29 5.31 -10.51
CA LEU A 49 -0.92 4.50 -10.45
C LEU A 49 -1.83 4.70 -11.67
N ARG A 50 -2.05 5.96 -12.06
CA ARG A 50 -2.83 6.30 -13.26
C ARG A 50 -2.24 5.69 -14.52
N GLU A 51 -0.92 5.82 -14.70
CA GLU A 51 -0.24 5.26 -15.86
C GLU A 51 -0.28 3.73 -15.87
N ALA A 52 -0.10 3.07 -14.72
CA ALA A 52 -0.22 1.63 -14.63
C ALA A 52 -1.58 1.14 -15.14
N MET A 53 -2.68 1.78 -14.68
CA MET A 53 -4.02 1.45 -15.15
C MET A 53 -4.21 1.74 -16.64
N ALA A 54 -3.76 2.91 -17.12
CA ALA A 54 -3.89 3.29 -18.52
C ALA A 54 -3.14 2.33 -19.45
N GLU A 55 -1.91 1.94 -19.10
CA GLU A 55 -1.11 0.98 -19.87
C GLU A 55 -1.80 -0.39 -19.96
N GLU A 56 -2.31 -0.92 -18.84
CA GLU A 56 -3.01 -2.20 -18.84
C GLU A 56 -4.36 -2.13 -19.56
N MET A 57 -5.09 -1.02 -19.48
CA MET A 57 -6.33 -0.80 -20.22
C MET A 57 -6.08 -0.68 -21.73
N ARG A 58 -4.95 -0.12 -22.17
CA ARG A 58 -4.58 -0.11 -23.60
C ARG A 58 -4.20 -1.50 -24.10
N ALA A 59 -3.48 -2.27 -23.27
CA ALA A 59 -3.00 -3.60 -23.63
C ALA A 59 -4.09 -4.67 -23.66
N ASN A 60 -5.12 -4.54 -22.80
CA ASN A 60 -6.16 -5.55 -22.63
C ASN A 60 -7.57 -4.91 -22.59
N PRO A 61 -8.46 -5.23 -23.56
CA PRO A 61 -9.81 -4.70 -23.60
C PRO A 61 -10.73 -5.16 -22.45
N ASP A 62 -10.37 -6.23 -21.74
CA ASP A 62 -11.14 -6.77 -20.62
C ASP A 62 -10.89 -6.03 -19.31
N VAL A 63 -9.82 -5.21 -19.26
CA VAL A 63 -9.50 -4.38 -18.09
C VAL A 63 -10.40 -3.14 -18.09
N PHE A 64 -11.12 -2.90 -17.01
CA PHE A 64 -11.92 -1.70 -16.79
C PHE A 64 -11.87 -1.26 -15.34
N ILE A 65 -12.15 0.01 -15.09
CA ILE A 65 -12.22 0.58 -13.74
C ILE A 65 -13.67 0.92 -13.40
N MET A 66 -14.05 0.65 -12.15
CA MET A 66 -15.33 1.05 -11.59
C MET A 66 -15.20 1.47 -10.13
N GLY A 67 -16.05 2.38 -9.71
CA GLY A 67 -16.07 2.89 -8.35
C GLY A 67 -16.81 4.21 -8.25
N GLU A 68 -16.81 4.82 -7.09
CA GLU A 68 -17.45 6.10 -6.86
C GLU A 68 -16.61 7.25 -7.43
N GLU A 69 -17.23 8.09 -8.26
CA GLU A 69 -16.60 9.31 -8.80
C GLU A 69 -15.33 9.05 -9.66
N VAL A 70 -15.12 7.82 -10.14
CA VAL A 70 -13.92 7.46 -10.91
C VAL A 70 -13.94 7.97 -12.35
N ALA A 71 -15.11 8.24 -12.93
CA ALA A 71 -15.29 8.66 -14.30
C ALA A 71 -15.41 10.18 -14.43
N GLU A 72 -16.60 10.76 -14.23
CA GLU A 72 -16.87 12.18 -14.49
C GLU A 72 -16.06 13.10 -13.58
N TYR A 73 -15.96 12.77 -12.30
CA TYR A 73 -15.18 13.54 -11.34
C TYR A 73 -13.67 13.23 -11.40
N GLN A 74 -13.26 12.19 -12.13
CA GLN A 74 -11.87 11.77 -12.32
C GLN A 74 -11.17 11.31 -11.03
N GLY A 75 -11.94 10.70 -10.13
CA GLY A 75 -11.50 10.23 -8.83
C GLY A 75 -11.40 11.32 -7.76
N ALA A 76 -11.69 10.99 -6.52
CA ALA A 76 -11.57 11.91 -5.38
C ALA A 76 -10.14 12.46 -5.24
N TYR A 77 -9.14 11.63 -5.52
CA TYR A 77 -7.70 11.96 -5.46
C TYR A 77 -7.07 12.17 -6.84
N LYS A 78 -7.87 12.22 -7.92
CA LYS A 78 -7.42 12.43 -9.31
C LYS A 78 -6.49 11.32 -9.85
N ILE A 79 -6.61 10.11 -9.33
CA ILE A 79 -5.85 8.96 -9.83
C ILE A 79 -6.40 8.47 -11.18
N THR A 80 -7.68 8.66 -11.44
CA THR A 80 -8.33 8.28 -12.71
C THR A 80 -8.43 9.43 -13.71
N GLN A 81 -7.70 10.52 -13.50
CA GLN A 81 -7.76 11.71 -14.34
C GLN A 81 -7.43 11.38 -15.81
N GLY A 82 -8.35 11.75 -16.70
CA GLY A 82 -8.23 11.55 -18.15
C GLY A 82 -8.63 10.16 -18.65
N LEU A 83 -8.82 9.16 -17.78
CA LEU A 83 -9.16 7.80 -18.22
C LEU A 83 -10.51 7.72 -18.92
N LEU A 84 -11.54 8.44 -18.44
CA LEU A 84 -12.84 8.49 -19.10
C LEU A 84 -12.75 9.01 -20.53
N ALA A 85 -11.96 10.07 -20.74
CA ALA A 85 -11.79 10.67 -22.08
C ALA A 85 -11.07 9.70 -23.04
N GLU A 86 -10.12 8.89 -22.53
CA GLU A 86 -9.35 7.96 -23.34
C GLU A 86 -10.11 6.65 -23.63
N PHE A 87 -10.77 6.07 -22.63
CA PHE A 87 -11.33 4.71 -22.72
C PHE A 87 -12.86 4.66 -22.82
N GLY A 88 -13.53 5.78 -22.54
CA GLY A 88 -14.99 5.89 -22.61
C GLY A 88 -15.75 5.27 -21.44
N ALA A 89 -17.05 5.58 -21.34
CA ALA A 89 -17.91 5.23 -20.22
C ALA A 89 -18.18 3.72 -20.04
N LYS A 90 -17.83 2.88 -21.01
CA LYS A 90 -17.92 1.42 -20.86
C LYS A 90 -16.74 0.82 -20.10
N ARG A 91 -15.63 1.54 -20.04
CA ARG A 91 -14.38 1.10 -19.43
C ARG A 91 -14.01 1.88 -18.17
N VAL A 92 -14.61 3.04 -17.97
CA VAL A 92 -14.46 3.87 -16.75
C VAL A 92 -15.86 4.19 -16.26
N VAL A 93 -16.28 3.54 -15.17
CA VAL A 93 -17.69 3.42 -14.79
C VAL A 93 -17.90 4.02 -13.40
N ASP A 94 -18.66 5.11 -13.31
CA ASP A 94 -19.16 5.61 -12.03
C ASP A 94 -20.23 4.69 -11.48
N THR A 95 -20.15 4.39 -10.19
CA THR A 95 -21.14 3.59 -9.47
C THR A 95 -21.90 4.44 -8.45
N PRO A 96 -23.13 4.05 -8.08
CA PRO A 96 -23.75 4.58 -6.88
C PRO A 96 -22.91 4.26 -5.63
N ILE A 97 -23.10 5.01 -4.55
CA ILE A 97 -22.49 4.72 -3.25
C ILE A 97 -23.13 3.45 -2.67
N THR A 98 -22.55 2.31 -2.99
CA THR A 98 -23.03 0.96 -2.63
C THR A 98 -21.88 -0.02 -2.68
N GLU A 99 -20.92 0.09 -1.77
CA GLU A 99 -19.65 -0.66 -1.82
C GLU A 99 -19.88 -2.18 -1.89
N HIS A 100 -20.85 -2.70 -1.14
CA HIS A 100 -21.25 -4.10 -1.24
C HIS A 100 -21.77 -4.44 -2.65
N GLY A 101 -22.59 -3.55 -3.21
CA GLY A 101 -23.23 -3.76 -4.53
C GLY A 101 -22.19 -3.71 -5.65
N PHE A 102 -21.41 -2.64 -5.75
CA PHE A 102 -20.48 -2.50 -6.87
C PHE A 102 -19.28 -3.47 -6.75
N ALA A 103 -18.81 -3.79 -5.55
CA ALA A 103 -17.81 -4.83 -5.38
C ALA A 103 -18.33 -6.20 -5.83
N GLY A 104 -19.59 -6.54 -5.50
CA GLY A 104 -20.24 -7.77 -5.97
C GLY A 104 -20.38 -7.82 -7.49
N VAL A 105 -20.76 -6.71 -8.13
CA VAL A 105 -20.80 -6.60 -9.61
C VAL A 105 -19.40 -6.80 -10.19
N GLY A 106 -18.36 -6.19 -9.61
CA GLY A 106 -16.97 -6.39 -10.02
C GLY A 106 -16.53 -7.85 -9.90
N VAL A 107 -16.84 -8.51 -8.79
CA VAL A 107 -16.56 -9.95 -8.60
C VAL A 107 -17.28 -10.81 -9.66
N GLY A 108 -18.55 -10.55 -9.91
CA GLY A 108 -19.31 -11.26 -10.96
C GLY A 108 -18.72 -11.05 -12.35
N ALA A 109 -18.31 -9.83 -12.67
CA ALA A 109 -17.64 -9.51 -13.93
C ALA A 109 -16.29 -10.26 -14.07
N ALA A 110 -15.51 -10.33 -12.99
CA ALA A 110 -14.26 -11.09 -12.96
C ALA A 110 -14.51 -12.60 -13.20
N MET A 111 -15.54 -13.17 -12.59
CA MET A 111 -15.91 -14.58 -12.78
C MET A 111 -16.29 -14.91 -14.23
N THR A 112 -16.71 -13.92 -15.02
CA THR A 112 -17.07 -14.08 -16.44
C THR A 112 -15.91 -13.77 -17.40
N GLY A 113 -14.72 -13.49 -16.89
CA GLY A 113 -13.50 -13.32 -17.69
C GLY A 113 -13.04 -11.89 -17.88
N LEU A 114 -13.78 -10.88 -17.35
CA LEU A 114 -13.30 -9.50 -17.33
C LEU A 114 -12.25 -9.29 -16.22
N ARG A 115 -11.56 -8.16 -16.28
CA ARG A 115 -10.51 -7.79 -15.31
C ARG A 115 -10.84 -6.43 -14.67
N PRO A 116 -11.76 -6.41 -13.71
CA PRO A 116 -12.16 -5.18 -13.06
C PRO A 116 -11.08 -4.67 -12.08
N ILE A 117 -10.89 -3.36 -12.10
CA ILE A 117 -10.23 -2.59 -11.07
C ILE A 117 -11.35 -1.89 -10.29
N VAL A 118 -11.61 -2.33 -9.07
CA VAL A 118 -12.62 -1.73 -8.19
C VAL A 118 -11.94 -0.75 -7.26
N GLU A 119 -12.27 0.53 -7.42
CA GLU A 119 -11.78 1.60 -6.55
C GLU A 119 -12.75 1.82 -5.38
N PHE A 120 -12.26 1.71 -4.16
CA PHE A 120 -12.91 2.28 -2.99
C PHE A 120 -12.35 3.68 -2.75
N MET A 121 -13.21 4.66 -2.50
CA MET A 121 -12.80 6.02 -2.19
C MET A 121 -11.84 6.04 -0.97
N THR A 122 -12.07 5.14 -0.02
CA THR A 122 -11.12 4.74 1.02
C THR A 122 -11.40 3.30 1.44
N PHE A 123 -10.38 2.53 1.79
CA PHE A 123 -10.55 1.16 2.31
C PHE A 123 -11.36 1.10 3.60
N ASN A 124 -11.53 2.21 4.31
CA ASN A 124 -12.47 2.28 5.44
C ASN A 124 -13.89 1.92 5.01
N PHE A 125 -14.31 2.27 3.80
CA PHE A 125 -15.63 1.93 3.26
C PHE A 125 -15.68 0.54 2.63
N ALA A 126 -14.54 -0.04 2.26
CA ALA A 126 -14.46 -1.43 1.81
C ALA A 126 -14.95 -2.42 2.87
N MET A 127 -15.03 -2.03 4.14
CA MET A 127 -15.67 -2.83 5.19
C MET A 127 -17.13 -3.21 4.85
N GLN A 128 -17.86 -2.37 4.13
CA GLN A 128 -19.22 -2.69 3.70
C GLN A 128 -19.24 -3.79 2.61
N ALA A 129 -18.15 -3.93 1.87
CA ALA A 129 -17.97 -4.92 0.81
C ALA A 129 -17.19 -6.17 1.26
N ILE A 130 -16.84 -6.30 2.52
CA ILE A 130 -15.92 -7.33 3.03
C ILE A 130 -16.40 -8.75 2.70
N ASP A 131 -17.70 -8.98 2.69
CA ASP A 131 -18.28 -10.29 2.28
C ASP A 131 -17.97 -10.61 0.82
N GLN A 132 -18.12 -9.64 -0.09
CA GLN A 132 -17.81 -9.83 -1.51
C GLN A 132 -16.32 -10.10 -1.75
N ILE A 133 -15.46 -9.47 -0.97
CA ILE A 133 -14.01 -9.67 -1.03
C ILE A 133 -13.63 -11.04 -0.48
N ILE A 134 -14.08 -11.37 0.74
CA ILE A 134 -13.62 -12.54 1.49
C ILE A 134 -14.36 -13.81 1.10
N ASN A 135 -15.69 -13.78 1.00
CA ASN A 135 -16.49 -14.97 0.69
C ASN A 135 -16.64 -15.20 -0.80
N SER A 136 -16.88 -14.14 -1.57
CA SER A 136 -17.09 -14.30 -3.03
C SER A 136 -15.74 -14.35 -3.76
N ALA A 137 -14.92 -13.30 -3.76
CA ALA A 137 -13.69 -13.27 -4.57
C ALA A 137 -12.66 -14.29 -4.08
N ALA A 138 -12.32 -14.28 -2.79
CA ALA A 138 -11.23 -15.09 -2.27
C ALA A 138 -11.51 -16.60 -2.24
N LYS A 139 -12.77 -17.04 -2.18
CA LYS A 139 -13.13 -18.46 -1.96
C LYS A 139 -13.64 -19.18 -3.20
N THR A 140 -14.13 -18.46 -4.20
CA THR A 140 -14.81 -19.08 -5.34
C THR A 140 -13.92 -20.03 -6.13
N LEU A 141 -12.66 -19.70 -6.35
CA LEU A 141 -11.73 -20.59 -7.04
C LEU A 141 -11.61 -21.95 -6.32
N TYR A 142 -11.45 -21.93 -5.00
CA TYR A 142 -11.41 -23.16 -4.19
C TYR A 142 -12.75 -23.91 -4.23
N MET A 143 -13.85 -23.22 -3.99
CA MET A 143 -15.18 -23.82 -3.91
C MET A 143 -15.65 -24.41 -5.25
N SER A 144 -15.20 -23.85 -6.37
CA SER A 144 -15.51 -24.34 -7.70
C SER A 144 -14.58 -25.47 -8.18
N GLY A 145 -13.65 -25.93 -7.33
CA GLY A 145 -12.65 -26.91 -7.74
C GLY A 145 -11.68 -26.42 -8.80
N GLY A 146 -11.37 -25.10 -8.77
CA GLY A 146 -10.46 -24.46 -9.73
C GLY A 146 -11.08 -24.00 -11.05
N GLN A 147 -12.41 -24.14 -11.20
CA GLN A 147 -13.09 -23.83 -12.47
C GLN A 147 -13.43 -22.35 -12.65
N MET A 148 -13.62 -21.62 -11.54
CA MET A 148 -14.05 -20.22 -11.58
C MET A 148 -13.13 -19.36 -10.73
N GLY A 149 -12.31 -18.54 -11.37
CA GLY A 149 -11.46 -17.54 -10.72
C GLY A 149 -12.12 -16.16 -10.63
N ALA A 150 -11.48 -15.26 -9.92
CA ALA A 150 -11.89 -13.86 -9.84
C ALA A 150 -10.65 -12.96 -10.00
N PRO A 151 -10.15 -12.72 -11.23
CA PRO A 151 -9.03 -11.83 -11.51
C PRO A 151 -9.47 -10.36 -11.34
N ILE A 152 -9.45 -9.87 -10.11
CA ILE A 152 -9.94 -8.55 -9.70
C ILE A 152 -8.92 -7.84 -8.82
N VAL A 153 -8.80 -6.53 -9.00
CA VAL A 153 -8.03 -5.67 -8.10
C VAL A 153 -8.99 -4.78 -7.32
N PHE A 154 -8.93 -4.86 -6.00
CA PHE A 154 -9.56 -3.92 -5.10
C PHE A 154 -8.49 -2.93 -4.64
N ARG A 155 -8.64 -1.64 -4.97
CA ARG A 155 -7.67 -0.60 -4.66
C ARG A 155 -8.28 0.63 -4.00
N GLY A 156 -7.47 1.37 -3.32
CA GLY A 156 -7.84 2.65 -2.70
C GLY A 156 -6.92 3.02 -1.54
N PRO A 157 -7.05 4.24 -1.00
CA PRO A 157 -6.25 4.69 0.12
C PRO A 157 -6.59 3.92 1.40
N ASN A 158 -5.55 3.60 2.16
CA ASN A 158 -5.57 2.84 3.41
C ASN A 158 -4.72 3.56 4.45
N GLY A 159 -5.05 3.41 5.72
CA GLY A 159 -4.33 4.04 6.82
C GLY A 159 -4.77 5.48 7.07
N ALA A 160 -3.98 6.21 7.84
CA ALA A 160 -4.28 7.57 8.20
C ALA A 160 -4.08 8.53 7.01
N ALA A 161 -5.05 9.42 6.85
CA ALA A 161 -4.93 10.61 6.03
C ALA A 161 -4.64 11.83 6.93
N ALA A 162 -5.05 13.02 6.54
CA ALA A 162 -4.86 14.21 7.34
C ALA A 162 -6.17 14.68 7.99
N ARG A 163 -6.32 14.46 9.29
CA ARG A 163 -7.44 14.99 10.10
C ARG A 163 -8.83 14.53 9.66
N VAL A 164 -8.95 13.26 9.32
CA VAL A 164 -10.23 12.66 8.90
C VAL A 164 -10.91 11.83 9.98
N GLY A 165 -10.27 11.66 11.14
CA GLY A 165 -10.84 11.02 12.34
C GLY A 165 -10.87 9.50 12.28
N ALA A 166 -11.57 8.89 13.24
CA ALA A 166 -11.46 7.47 13.55
C ALA A 166 -11.92 6.53 12.41
N GLN A 167 -13.02 6.86 11.74
CA GLN A 167 -13.62 6.00 10.71
C GLN A 167 -12.92 6.08 9.36
N HIS A 168 -12.00 7.05 9.14
CA HIS A 168 -11.33 7.29 7.88
C HIS A 168 -9.80 7.15 7.98
N SER A 169 -9.30 6.52 9.06
CA SER A 169 -7.86 6.46 9.33
C SER A 169 -7.40 5.07 9.77
N GLN A 170 -8.10 4.01 9.35
CA GLN A 170 -7.78 2.65 9.75
C GLN A 170 -6.87 1.98 8.72
N ASP A 171 -5.97 1.12 9.20
CA ASP A 171 -5.11 0.30 8.34
C ASP A 171 -5.62 -1.15 8.31
N TYR A 172 -5.84 -1.66 7.11
CA TYR A 172 -6.41 -2.98 6.86
C TYR A 172 -5.39 -4.03 6.40
N ALA A 173 -4.09 -3.70 6.39
CA ALA A 173 -3.04 -4.63 5.96
C ALA A 173 -3.13 -5.98 6.70
N ALA A 174 -3.24 -5.94 8.03
CA ALA A 174 -3.36 -7.14 8.85
C ALA A 174 -4.65 -7.92 8.57
N TRP A 175 -5.80 -7.24 8.42
CA TRP A 175 -7.10 -7.88 8.21
C TRP A 175 -7.15 -8.71 6.94
N TYR A 176 -6.75 -8.13 5.81
CA TYR A 176 -6.79 -8.83 4.52
C TYR A 176 -5.66 -9.84 4.37
N SER A 177 -4.51 -9.61 5.00
CA SER A 177 -3.36 -10.51 4.87
C SER A 177 -3.57 -11.89 5.49
N GLN A 178 -4.49 -12.04 6.44
CA GLN A 178 -4.82 -13.34 7.03
C GLN A 178 -5.79 -14.19 6.21
N ILE A 179 -6.36 -13.64 5.11
CA ILE A 179 -7.40 -14.32 4.34
C ILE A 179 -6.81 -15.22 3.26
N PRO A 180 -6.96 -16.56 3.34
CA PRO A 180 -6.58 -17.48 2.25
C PRO A 180 -7.35 -17.15 0.96
N GLY A 181 -6.61 -17.08 -0.15
CA GLY A 181 -7.15 -16.75 -1.47
C GLY A 181 -6.96 -15.31 -1.90
N LEU A 182 -6.58 -14.39 -1.00
CA LEU A 182 -6.20 -13.02 -1.33
C LEU A 182 -4.68 -12.87 -1.45
N LYS A 183 -4.24 -11.97 -2.32
CA LYS A 183 -2.92 -11.33 -2.24
C LYS A 183 -3.09 -9.91 -1.72
N VAL A 184 -2.13 -9.40 -0.97
CA VAL A 184 -2.17 -8.07 -0.37
C VAL A 184 -0.87 -7.33 -0.68
N ILE A 185 -0.98 -6.20 -1.35
CA ILE A 185 0.13 -5.38 -1.83
C ILE A 185 0.02 -4.00 -1.20
N MET A 186 1.14 -3.43 -0.77
CA MET A 186 1.17 -2.11 -0.13
C MET A 186 2.45 -1.36 -0.55
N PRO A 187 2.44 -0.68 -1.71
CA PRO A 187 3.63 -0.04 -2.27
C PRO A 187 4.03 1.22 -1.49
N TYR A 188 5.31 1.57 -1.56
CA TYR A 188 5.83 2.82 -1.01
C TYR A 188 6.21 3.83 -2.11
N THR A 189 7.03 3.43 -3.08
CA THR A 189 7.51 4.35 -4.12
C THR A 189 6.58 4.40 -5.33
N ALA A 190 6.73 5.43 -6.18
CA ALA A 190 5.99 5.50 -7.44
C ALA A 190 6.35 4.34 -8.39
N ALA A 191 7.61 3.89 -8.39
CA ALA A 191 8.04 2.72 -9.16
C ALA A 191 7.33 1.45 -8.65
N ASP A 192 7.29 1.24 -7.33
CA ASP A 192 6.57 0.11 -6.74
C ASP A 192 5.08 0.16 -7.07
N ALA A 193 4.46 1.34 -6.93
CA ALA A 193 3.05 1.54 -7.25
C ALA A 193 2.74 1.19 -8.71
N LYS A 194 3.57 1.66 -9.66
CA LYS A 194 3.40 1.35 -11.09
C LYS A 194 3.60 -0.13 -11.38
N GLY A 195 4.76 -0.66 -11.02
CA GLY A 195 5.15 -2.03 -11.38
C GLY A 195 4.28 -3.10 -10.71
N LEU A 196 3.93 -2.91 -9.45
CA LEU A 196 3.08 -3.85 -8.69
C LEU A 196 1.60 -3.75 -9.09
N LEU A 197 1.08 -2.57 -9.44
CA LEU A 197 -0.31 -2.45 -9.90
C LEU A 197 -0.49 -3.13 -11.26
N LYS A 198 0.46 -3.00 -12.18
CA LYS A 198 0.44 -3.74 -13.45
C LYS A 198 0.47 -5.26 -13.19
N ALA A 199 1.35 -5.72 -12.29
CA ALA A 199 1.39 -7.12 -11.89
C ALA A 199 0.05 -7.58 -11.28
N ALA A 200 -0.56 -6.76 -10.44
CA ALA A 200 -1.85 -7.04 -9.81
C ALA A 200 -2.99 -7.18 -10.84
N ILE A 201 -3.06 -6.29 -11.83
CA ILE A 201 -4.07 -6.34 -12.91
C ILE A 201 -3.90 -7.61 -13.76
N ARG A 202 -2.67 -8.08 -13.95
CA ARG A 202 -2.36 -9.30 -14.72
C ARG A 202 -2.55 -10.60 -13.93
N ASP A 203 -2.58 -10.53 -12.62
CA ASP A 203 -2.69 -11.71 -11.75
C ASP A 203 -4.07 -12.40 -11.93
N PRO A 204 -4.14 -13.73 -11.96
CA PRO A 204 -5.41 -14.45 -12.08
C PRO A 204 -6.22 -14.53 -10.77
N ASN A 205 -5.67 -14.04 -9.66
CA ASN A 205 -6.29 -14.09 -8.33
C ASN A 205 -6.77 -12.71 -7.87
N PRO A 206 -7.69 -12.65 -6.90
CA PRO A 206 -8.11 -11.38 -6.31
C PRO A 206 -6.98 -10.73 -5.51
N ILE A 207 -6.78 -9.46 -5.77
CA ILE A 207 -5.71 -8.63 -5.17
C ILE A 207 -6.34 -7.51 -4.34
N ILE A 208 -5.83 -7.33 -3.14
CA ILE A 208 -6.01 -6.14 -2.31
C ILE A 208 -4.79 -5.25 -2.50
N PHE A 209 -5.00 -4.06 -3.05
CA PHE A 209 -3.93 -3.11 -3.34
C PHE A 209 -4.13 -1.86 -2.47
N LEU A 210 -3.43 -1.84 -1.33
CA LEU A 210 -3.56 -0.79 -0.31
C LEU A 210 -2.62 0.36 -0.61
N GLU A 211 -3.19 1.48 -0.93
CA GLU A 211 -2.48 2.72 -1.20
C GLU A 211 -2.46 3.61 0.06
N ASN A 212 -1.77 4.74 0.01
CA ASN A 212 -1.82 5.71 1.09
C ASN A 212 -2.01 7.12 0.54
N GLU A 213 -2.99 7.85 1.07
CA GLU A 213 -3.36 9.18 0.61
C GLU A 213 -2.20 10.18 0.71
N ILE A 214 -1.43 10.11 1.80
CA ILE A 214 -0.29 11.02 2.01
C ILE A 214 0.79 10.79 0.95
N LEU A 215 0.99 9.55 0.50
CA LEU A 215 1.99 9.21 -0.51
C LEU A 215 1.60 9.68 -1.92
N TYR A 216 0.34 9.92 -2.23
CA TYR A 216 -0.11 10.28 -3.59
C TYR A 216 0.62 11.49 -4.20
N GLY A 217 0.97 12.47 -3.37
CA GLY A 217 1.72 13.65 -3.77
C GLY A 217 3.25 13.50 -3.72
N HIS A 218 3.77 12.39 -3.20
CA HIS A 218 5.21 12.17 -3.13
C HIS A 218 5.76 11.77 -4.49
N SER A 219 6.92 12.32 -4.83
CA SER A 219 7.61 12.07 -6.09
C SER A 219 8.79 11.13 -5.89
N PHE A 220 8.94 10.18 -6.83
CA PHE A 220 10.02 9.21 -6.87
C PHE A 220 10.49 9.01 -8.30
N GLU A 221 11.69 8.46 -8.45
CA GLU A 221 12.20 8.01 -9.75
C GLU A 221 11.49 6.72 -10.17
N VAL A 222 11.01 6.69 -11.41
CA VAL A 222 10.32 5.55 -12.04
C VAL A 222 11.09 5.18 -13.32
N PRO A 223 11.38 3.89 -13.57
CA PRO A 223 12.09 3.50 -14.78
C PRO A 223 11.22 3.70 -16.01
N LYS A 224 11.83 4.29 -17.05
CA LYS A 224 11.23 4.43 -18.37
C LYS A 224 11.48 3.16 -19.17
N MET A 225 10.54 2.24 -19.05
CA MET A 225 10.57 0.93 -19.71
C MET A 225 9.22 0.68 -20.40
N ASP A 226 9.24 0.03 -21.55
CA ASP A 226 8.01 -0.27 -22.32
C ASP A 226 7.02 -1.14 -21.53
N ASP A 227 7.53 -2.06 -20.73
CA ASP A 227 6.72 -2.91 -19.86
C ASP A 227 7.39 -3.13 -18.50
N PHE A 228 7.25 -2.13 -17.62
CA PHE A 228 7.77 -2.21 -16.27
C PHE A 228 6.77 -2.92 -15.34
N VAL A 229 7.12 -4.13 -14.90
CA VAL A 229 6.32 -4.99 -14.00
C VAL A 229 7.21 -5.49 -12.89
N LEU A 230 6.75 -5.42 -11.65
CA LEU A 230 7.45 -5.95 -10.48
C LEU A 230 6.83 -7.26 -9.99
N PRO A 231 7.64 -8.22 -9.54
CA PRO A 231 7.14 -9.50 -9.06
C PRO A 231 6.41 -9.37 -7.72
N ILE A 232 5.18 -9.88 -7.64
CA ILE A 232 4.42 -9.96 -6.39
C ILE A 232 5.10 -11.00 -5.48
N GLY A 233 5.28 -10.64 -4.20
CA GLY A 233 5.90 -11.53 -3.20
C GLY A 233 7.41 -11.40 -3.13
N LYS A 234 7.98 -10.30 -3.65
CA LYS A 234 9.39 -9.95 -3.51
C LYS A 234 9.57 -8.63 -2.77
N ALA A 235 10.30 -8.70 -1.66
CA ALA A 235 10.72 -7.53 -0.92
C ALA A 235 11.90 -6.84 -1.60
N ARG A 236 12.08 -5.56 -1.32
CA ARG A 236 13.24 -4.78 -1.74
C ARG A 236 14.13 -4.48 -0.55
N ILE A 237 15.42 -4.80 -0.65
CA ILE A 237 16.42 -4.22 0.25
C ILE A 237 16.63 -2.78 -0.21
N HIS A 238 15.95 -1.85 0.47
CA HIS A 238 15.99 -0.43 0.15
C HIS A 238 17.35 0.19 0.49
N LYS A 239 17.96 -0.29 1.58
CA LYS A 239 19.34 0.04 1.97
C LYS A 239 20.00 -1.21 2.58
N THR A 240 21.23 -1.50 2.19
CA THR A 240 22.04 -2.54 2.81
C THR A 240 22.64 -2.05 4.13
N GLY A 241 22.80 -2.94 5.09
CA GLY A 241 23.40 -2.65 6.38
C GLY A 241 23.82 -3.92 7.13
N LYS A 242 24.40 -3.77 8.33
CA LYS A 242 24.96 -4.91 9.07
C LYS A 242 24.65 -4.94 10.58
N ASP A 243 24.17 -3.83 11.16
CA ASP A 243 24.03 -3.72 12.62
C ASP A 243 22.62 -4.08 13.10
N VAL A 244 21.60 -3.79 12.28
CA VAL A 244 20.17 -4.02 12.58
C VAL A 244 19.34 -4.06 11.29
N THR A 245 18.33 -4.91 11.27
CA THR A 245 17.32 -4.94 10.20
C THR A 245 16.10 -4.12 10.62
N ILE A 246 15.65 -3.21 9.76
CA ILE A 246 14.31 -2.59 9.83
C ILE A 246 13.48 -3.16 8.68
N VAL A 247 12.28 -3.64 8.99
CA VAL A 247 11.29 -4.09 8.01
C VAL A 247 10.08 -3.17 8.06
N SER A 248 9.66 -2.66 6.92
CA SER A 248 8.49 -1.80 6.80
C SER A 248 7.79 -1.97 5.45
N PHE A 249 6.72 -1.25 5.23
CA PHE A 249 5.93 -1.23 3.99
C PHE A 249 5.04 0.02 3.95
N GLY A 250 4.57 0.39 2.75
CA GLY A 250 3.69 1.53 2.55
C GLY A 250 4.21 2.80 3.21
N ILE A 251 3.33 3.55 3.87
CA ILE A 251 3.71 4.81 4.55
C ILE A 251 4.73 4.61 5.68
N GLY A 252 4.78 3.42 6.29
CA GLY A 252 5.75 3.07 7.32
C GLY A 252 7.19 3.27 6.86
N MET A 253 7.46 3.06 5.57
CA MET A 253 8.76 3.34 4.94
C MET A 253 9.19 4.80 5.08
N THR A 254 8.26 5.75 5.11
CA THR A 254 8.58 7.18 5.34
C THR A 254 9.21 7.41 6.71
N TYR A 255 8.68 6.76 7.75
CA TYR A 255 9.25 6.84 9.10
C TYR A 255 10.59 6.12 9.18
N ALA A 256 10.65 4.91 8.64
CA ALA A 256 11.86 4.09 8.63
C ALA A 256 13.01 4.76 7.88
N THR A 257 12.76 5.31 6.70
CA THR A 257 13.78 6.00 5.88
C THR A 257 14.37 7.22 6.60
N LYS A 258 13.51 8.02 7.24
CA LYS A 258 13.98 9.19 8.04
C LYS A 258 14.78 8.75 9.27
N ALA A 259 14.32 7.68 9.95
CA ALA A 259 15.05 7.14 11.10
C ALA A 259 16.43 6.60 10.70
N VAL A 260 16.53 5.91 9.56
CA VAL A 260 17.82 5.45 9.02
C VAL A 260 18.78 6.60 8.81
N ALA A 261 18.32 7.71 8.22
CA ALA A 261 19.17 8.89 8.01
C ALA A 261 19.67 9.55 9.31
N GLU A 262 18.92 9.42 10.42
CA GLU A 262 19.37 9.86 11.75
C GLU A 262 20.36 8.87 12.37
N LEU A 263 20.06 7.58 12.30
CA LEU A 263 20.89 6.49 12.85
C LEU A 263 22.28 6.41 12.18
N GLU A 264 22.37 6.66 10.88
CA GLU A 264 23.64 6.73 10.15
C GLU A 264 24.59 7.80 10.73
N LYS A 265 24.06 8.95 11.16
CA LYS A 265 24.84 10.01 11.79
C LYS A 265 25.40 9.57 13.16
N GLU A 266 24.75 8.62 13.80
CA GLU A 266 25.18 8.03 15.07
C GLU A 266 26.04 6.77 14.87
N GLY A 267 26.37 6.41 13.62
CA GLY A 267 27.23 5.27 13.29
C GLY A 267 26.52 3.92 13.45
N ILE A 268 25.21 3.86 13.24
CA ILE A 268 24.44 2.60 13.21
C ILE A 268 24.11 2.29 11.75
N ASP A 269 24.61 1.17 11.26
CA ASP A 269 24.45 0.73 9.86
C ASP A 269 23.23 -0.17 9.71
N VAL A 270 22.11 0.45 9.31
CA VAL A 270 20.79 -0.20 9.20
C VAL A 270 20.62 -0.87 7.84
N GLU A 271 20.15 -2.11 7.83
CA GLU A 271 19.54 -2.72 6.65
C GLU A 271 18.05 -2.43 6.65
N LEU A 272 17.57 -1.73 5.63
CA LEU A 272 16.16 -1.36 5.48
C LEU A 272 15.51 -2.19 4.39
N ILE A 273 14.46 -2.93 4.76
CA ILE A 273 13.66 -3.76 3.85
C ILE A 273 12.27 -3.16 3.68
N ASP A 274 11.89 -2.92 2.43
CA ASP A 274 10.50 -2.68 2.03
C ASP A 274 9.87 -3.99 1.60
N LEU A 275 8.83 -4.44 2.29
CA LEU A 275 8.13 -5.68 1.95
C LEU A 275 7.39 -5.61 0.62
N ARG A 276 6.92 -4.43 0.20
CA ARG A 276 6.08 -4.26 -1.01
C ARG A 276 4.80 -5.10 -0.99
N THR A 277 4.91 -6.36 -0.59
CA THR A 277 3.81 -7.34 -0.57
C THR A 277 3.67 -7.93 0.82
N ILE A 278 2.47 -7.79 1.39
CA ILE A 278 2.16 -8.34 2.71
C ILE A 278 1.79 -9.83 2.60
N ARG A 279 1.10 -10.19 1.51
CA ARG A 279 0.76 -11.57 1.19
C ARG A 279 0.81 -11.81 -0.33
N PRO A 280 1.63 -12.76 -0.83
CA PRO A 280 2.62 -13.52 -0.07
C PRO A 280 3.76 -12.65 0.42
N MET A 281 4.24 -12.90 1.65
CA MET A 281 5.36 -12.18 2.25
C MET A 281 6.70 -12.79 1.81
N ASP A 282 7.68 -11.97 1.43
CA ASP A 282 9.06 -12.43 1.19
C ASP A 282 9.82 -12.62 2.50
N LEU A 283 9.35 -13.59 3.29
CA LEU A 283 9.98 -13.95 4.55
C LEU A 283 11.43 -14.41 4.40
N PRO A 284 11.84 -15.15 3.35
CA PRO A 284 13.24 -15.51 3.15
C PRO A 284 14.19 -14.31 3.16
N THR A 285 13.85 -13.22 2.49
CA THR A 285 14.67 -11.99 2.49
C THR A 285 14.80 -11.41 3.90
N VAL A 286 13.73 -11.39 4.69
CA VAL A 286 13.75 -10.92 6.09
C VAL A 286 14.63 -11.82 6.95
N ILE A 287 14.49 -13.15 6.82
CA ILE A 287 15.27 -14.12 7.59
C ILE A 287 16.77 -13.99 7.31
N GLU A 288 17.16 -13.90 6.04
CA GLU A 288 18.58 -13.75 5.67
C GLU A 288 19.17 -12.42 6.17
N SER A 289 18.38 -11.35 6.15
CA SER A 289 18.79 -10.08 6.75
C SER A 289 19.00 -10.20 8.26
N VAL A 290 18.07 -10.82 8.98
CA VAL A 290 18.18 -11.02 10.44
C VAL A 290 19.38 -11.92 10.78
N LYS A 291 19.64 -12.97 10.01
CA LYS A 291 20.84 -13.81 10.20
C LYS A 291 22.14 -13.00 10.08
N LYS A 292 22.15 -12.00 9.23
CA LYS A 292 23.31 -11.11 9.04
C LYS A 292 23.46 -10.08 10.17
N THR A 293 22.35 -9.47 10.60
CA THR A 293 22.36 -8.32 11.51
C THR A 293 22.16 -8.68 12.98
N GLY A 294 21.58 -9.84 13.28
CA GLY A 294 21.25 -10.29 14.63
C GLY A 294 20.11 -9.53 15.31
N ARG A 295 19.51 -8.50 14.68
CA ARG A 295 18.53 -7.60 15.30
C ARG A 295 17.43 -7.20 14.34
N LEU A 296 16.20 -7.09 14.86
CA LEU A 296 15.05 -6.74 14.06
C LEU A 296 14.16 -5.70 14.75
N VAL A 297 13.77 -4.68 13.97
CA VAL A 297 12.70 -3.74 14.28
C VAL A 297 11.70 -3.76 13.12
N THR A 298 10.40 -3.86 13.40
CA THR A 298 9.35 -3.71 12.39
C THR A 298 8.65 -2.36 12.56
N VAL A 299 8.22 -1.74 11.47
CA VAL A 299 7.56 -0.43 11.47
C VAL A 299 6.32 -0.47 10.57
N GLU A 300 5.16 -0.18 11.13
CA GLU A 300 3.89 -0.09 10.40
C GLU A 300 2.96 0.97 11.02
N GLU A 301 1.93 1.39 10.27
CA GLU A 301 0.97 2.37 10.75
C GLU A 301 -0.20 1.74 11.50
N GLY A 302 -0.51 0.47 11.23
CA GLY A 302 -1.62 -0.26 11.80
C GLY A 302 -1.58 -0.36 13.34
N TYR A 303 -2.64 -0.90 13.91
CA TYR A 303 -2.72 -1.12 15.36
C TYR A 303 -1.77 -2.24 15.81
N PRO A 304 -1.27 -2.19 17.06
CA PRO A 304 -0.23 -3.11 17.51
C PRO A 304 -0.73 -4.55 17.65
N GLN A 305 -1.98 -4.76 18.06
CA GLN A 305 -2.53 -6.10 18.28
C GLN A 305 -2.83 -6.79 16.94
N GLY A 306 -2.25 -7.97 16.72
CA GLY A 306 -2.45 -8.75 15.50
C GLY A 306 -1.86 -8.09 14.24
N SER A 307 -0.87 -7.22 14.42
CA SER A 307 -0.21 -6.48 13.35
C SER A 307 0.64 -7.38 12.44
N VAL A 308 0.99 -6.87 11.26
CA VAL A 308 1.93 -7.54 10.34
C VAL A 308 3.30 -7.72 10.99
N GLY A 309 3.75 -6.71 11.76
CA GLY A 309 5.01 -6.78 12.51
C GLY A 309 5.03 -7.91 13.54
N THR A 310 3.92 -8.20 14.21
CA THR A 310 3.82 -9.34 15.14
C THR A 310 3.88 -10.68 14.43
N GLU A 311 3.31 -10.81 13.23
CA GLU A 311 3.46 -12.00 12.39
C GLU A 311 4.92 -12.19 11.96
N ILE A 312 5.59 -11.13 11.49
CA ILE A 312 7.02 -11.16 11.15
C ILE A 312 7.84 -11.60 12.35
N ALA A 313 7.62 -11.00 13.53
CA ALA A 313 8.33 -11.35 14.75
C ALA A 313 8.16 -12.83 15.10
N THR A 314 6.95 -13.36 15.01
CA THR A 314 6.68 -14.79 15.26
C THR A 314 7.40 -15.69 14.26
N ARG A 315 7.40 -15.34 12.97
CA ARG A 315 8.07 -16.12 11.92
C ARG A 315 9.60 -16.11 12.10
N VAL A 316 10.17 -14.96 12.45
CA VAL A 316 11.60 -14.83 12.73
C VAL A 316 11.98 -15.64 13.98
N MET A 317 11.18 -15.58 15.04
CA MET A 317 11.39 -16.42 16.23
C MET A 317 11.38 -17.91 15.91
N GLN A 318 10.53 -18.37 14.99
CA GLN A 318 10.47 -19.79 14.60
C GLN A 318 11.64 -20.24 13.71
N GLN A 319 12.23 -19.34 12.92
CA GLN A 319 13.16 -19.72 11.85
C GLN A 319 14.59 -19.17 12.03
N ALA A 320 14.76 -18.17 12.87
CA ALA A 320 16.04 -17.48 13.06
C ALA A 320 16.32 -17.10 14.53
N PHE A 321 15.68 -17.77 15.51
CA PHE A 321 15.88 -17.47 16.94
C PHE A 321 17.36 -17.48 17.36
N ASP A 322 18.11 -18.46 16.92
CA ASP A 322 19.53 -18.65 17.29
C ASP A 322 20.46 -17.53 16.75
N TYR A 323 19.92 -16.67 15.86
CA TYR A 323 20.66 -15.53 15.30
C TYR A 323 20.32 -14.20 16.00
N LEU A 324 19.32 -14.18 16.90
CA LEU A 324 18.87 -12.95 17.53
C LEU A 324 19.75 -12.59 18.74
N ASP A 325 20.34 -11.39 18.69
CA ASP A 325 21.12 -10.78 19.77
C ASP A 325 20.25 -9.95 20.73
N ALA A 326 19.02 -9.64 20.35
CA ALA A 326 18.08 -8.81 21.12
C ALA A 326 16.63 -9.22 20.88
N PRO A 327 15.71 -8.89 21.78
CA PRO A 327 14.28 -9.02 21.51
C PRO A 327 13.86 -8.22 20.26
N ILE A 328 12.94 -8.77 19.46
CA ILE A 328 12.36 -8.06 18.33
C ILE A 328 11.43 -6.96 18.86
N LEU A 329 11.59 -5.73 18.36
CA LEU A 329 10.69 -4.62 18.68
C LEU A 329 9.80 -4.29 17.48
N THR A 330 8.51 -4.07 17.77
CA THR A 330 7.50 -3.69 16.78
C THR A 330 7.03 -2.27 17.06
N ILE A 331 7.17 -1.39 16.08
CA ILE A 331 6.67 -0.02 16.12
C ILE A 331 5.41 0.03 15.27
N ALA A 332 4.30 0.43 15.90
CA ALA A 332 2.97 0.47 15.32
C ALA A 332 2.25 1.75 15.76
N GLY A 333 1.08 2.02 15.19
CA GLY A 333 0.16 3.03 15.71
C GLY A 333 -0.22 2.75 17.16
N LYS A 334 -0.79 3.75 17.83
CA LYS A 334 -1.26 3.56 19.21
C LYS A 334 -2.60 2.82 19.21
N ASP A 335 -2.84 2.03 20.24
CA ASP A 335 -4.09 1.27 20.40
C ASP A 335 -5.24 2.18 20.85
N VAL A 336 -5.56 3.14 19.99
CA VAL A 336 -6.66 4.11 20.18
C VAL A 336 -7.32 4.41 18.83
N PRO A 337 -8.64 4.69 18.80
CA PRO A 337 -9.25 5.25 17.60
C PRO A 337 -8.56 6.56 17.20
N MET A 338 -8.34 6.78 15.89
CA MET A 338 -7.61 7.96 15.41
C MET A 338 -8.32 9.26 15.86
N PRO A 339 -7.65 10.13 16.62
CA PRO A 339 -8.18 11.42 16.99
C PRO A 339 -8.35 12.35 15.80
N TYR A 340 -9.34 13.25 15.86
CA TYR A 340 -9.55 14.27 14.83
C TYR A 340 -8.57 15.44 14.94
N ALA A 341 -8.20 15.83 16.17
CA ALA A 341 -7.30 16.96 16.40
C ALA A 341 -5.87 16.64 15.94
N ALA A 342 -5.29 17.52 15.12
CA ALA A 342 -3.99 17.30 14.46
C ALA A 342 -2.82 16.99 15.42
N ASN A 343 -2.82 17.57 16.63
CA ASN A 343 -1.81 17.30 17.64
C ASN A 343 -1.97 15.89 18.25
N LEU A 344 -3.19 15.43 18.44
CA LEU A 344 -3.48 14.09 18.95
C LEU A 344 -3.29 13.01 17.87
N GLU A 345 -3.65 13.31 16.61
CA GLU A 345 -3.38 12.44 15.45
C GLU A 345 -1.89 12.09 15.37
N LYS A 346 -1.01 13.11 15.48
CA LYS A 346 0.45 12.90 15.50
C LYS A 346 0.94 12.02 16.64
N LEU A 347 0.26 12.04 17.78
CA LEU A 347 0.60 11.20 18.93
C LEU A 347 0.08 9.75 18.78
N ALA A 348 -0.98 9.56 17.98
CA ALA A 348 -1.54 8.24 17.70
C ALA A 348 -0.77 7.47 16.61
N LEU A 349 -0.07 8.17 15.74
CA LEU A 349 0.76 7.58 14.67
C LEU A 349 2.16 7.23 15.17
N PRO A 350 2.84 6.25 14.53
CA PRO A 350 4.27 6.02 14.77
C PRO A 350 5.06 7.25 14.32
N ASN A 351 6.25 7.42 14.88
CA ASN A 351 7.11 8.55 14.52
C ASN A 351 8.58 8.15 14.45
N VAL A 352 9.38 9.00 13.81
CA VAL A 352 10.82 8.77 13.60
C VAL A 352 11.57 8.53 14.91
N GLY A 353 11.28 9.32 15.96
CA GLY A 353 11.94 9.19 17.26
C GLY A 353 11.68 7.82 17.91
N GLU A 354 10.47 7.26 17.79
CA GLU A 354 10.17 5.92 18.29
C GLU A 354 10.98 4.84 17.54
N VAL A 355 11.11 4.96 16.21
CA VAL A 355 11.92 4.03 15.41
C VAL A 355 13.40 4.13 15.80
N VAL A 356 13.95 5.34 15.90
CA VAL A 356 15.33 5.57 16.35
C VAL A 356 15.57 4.96 17.72
N GLN A 357 14.66 5.22 18.69
CA GLN A 357 14.79 4.67 20.04
C GLN A 357 14.71 3.15 20.07
N ALA A 358 13.82 2.54 19.29
CA ALA A 358 13.71 1.08 19.19
C ALA A 358 15.00 0.46 18.64
N VAL A 359 15.57 1.04 17.58
CA VAL A 359 16.84 0.59 17.01
C VAL A 359 17.97 0.71 18.03
N LYS A 360 18.09 1.84 18.72
CA LYS A 360 19.09 2.04 19.76
C LYS A 360 18.93 1.01 20.88
N THR A 361 17.71 0.72 21.28
CA THR A 361 17.41 -0.26 22.33
C THR A 361 17.90 -1.66 21.93
N VAL A 362 17.60 -2.14 20.71
CA VAL A 362 18.06 -3.46 20.26
C VAL A 362 19.56 -3.49 19.97
N CYS A 363 20.18 -2.34 19.72
CA CYS A 363 21.63 -2.20 19.56
C CYS A 363 22.39 -1.95 20.87
N TYR A 364 21.68 -1.88 22.00
CA TYR A 364 22.25 -1.58 23.34
C TYR A 364 23.02 -0.23 23.39
N LYS A 365 22.48 0.80 22.71
CA LYS A 365 23.07 2.15 22.62
C LYS A 365 22.14 3.23 23.21
#